data_9b49bde56695545d2e69d1a5127a5277
#
_entry.id   9b49bde56695545d2e69d1a5127a5277
#
_cell.length_a   1.000
_cell.length_b   1.000
_cell.length_c   1.000
_cell.angle_alpha   90.00
_cell.angle_beta   90.00
_cell.angle_gamma   90.00
#
_symmetry.space_group_name_H-M   'P 1'
#
loop_
_entity.id
_entity.type
_entity.pdbx_description
1 polymer ?
#
loop_
_entity_poly.entity_id
_entity_poly.type
_entity_poly.pdbx_seq_one_letter_code
_entity_poly.pdbx_strand_id
1 'polypeptide(L)'
;MKCLRSVRIFLLVLCFGSVAVPSSFGWGSKGHRIINRLAAESLPSDMPAFMRTPDAINEVEYLGPEPDRWRSRAEPELSAEQAPDHFIDLELADLIGPLPRNRYEYIADLYAAGLTHPKMASALQPDRVGFQPYITEEVWERLKSAMRDYRGLSAQNQDTKPVEAAILFYAGWLGHYVGDGSQPLHTTVQYNGWVGPNPNGYTTDHTIHARFETDFVNANINTADVQPLMTPLKTIGDEWDDYLAYLRHTNSLVEKVYQLDKDHGFDGAGTPEAKQFTAERLAAGASMLRDLYVAAWVKSAEPVPEWHEEAAPKKDGAAMPGSPAANRHEVPSPQNLAALGRR
;
A
#
# COMPACT_ATOMS: atom_id res chain seq x y z
N MET A 1 17.85 35.25 69.48
CA MET A 1 17.45 35.75 68.15
C MET A 1 17.88 34.72 67.12
N LYS A 2 16.93 33.89 66.65
CA LYS A 2 17.18 32.85 65.62
C LYS A 2 16.52 33.29 64.33
N CYS A 3 17.34 33.53 63.32
CA CYS A 3 16.90 33.94 61.99
C CYS A 3 16.52 32.73 61.19
N LEU A 4 15.21 32.50 60.88
CA LEU A 4 14.72 31.49 59.95
C LEU A 4 14.88 31.98 58.52
N ARG A 5 15.70 31.29 57.74
CA ARG A 5 15.76 31.45 56.26
C ARG A 5 14.71 30.56 55.61
N SER A 6 13.71 31.17 55.01
CA SER A 6 12.71 30.50 54.20
C SER A 6 13.31 30.14 52.82
N VAL A 7 13.45 28.85 52.51
CA VAL A 7 13.80 28.36 51.19
C VAL A 7 12.51 28.25 50.38
N ARG A 8 12.36 29.06 49.34
CA ARG A 8 11.29 28.95 48.35
C ARG A 8 11.74 27.96 47.27
N ILE A 9 11.14 26.76 47.26
CA ILE A 9 11.31 25.81 46.19
C ILE A 9 10.39 26.25 45.04
N PHE A 10 10.99 26.65 43.94
CA PHE A 10 10.27 26.84 42.65
C PHE A 10 10.12 25.50 41.99
N LEU A 11 8.91 24.98 41.96
CA LEU A 11 8.55 23.80 41.15
C LEU A 11 8.40 24.28 39.70
N LEU A 12 9.38 23.97 38.85
CA LEU A 12 9.26 24.12 37.39
C LEU A 12 8.43 22.93 36.87
N VAL A 13 7.16 23.15 36.58
CA VAL A 13 6.33 22.21 35.85
C VAL A 13 6.70 22.32 34.35
N LEU A 14 7.55 21.44 33.88
CA LEU A 14 7.78 21.27 32.45
C LEU A 14 6.51 20.59 31.85
N CYS A 15 5.63 21.38 31.25
CA CYS A 15 4.62 20.88 30.34
C CYS A 15 5.32 20.40 29.09
N PHE A 16 5.59 19.09 29.00
CA PHE A 16 5.85 18.43 27.71
C PHE A 16 4.55 18.46 26.92
N GLY A 17 4.36 19.49 26.15
CA GLY A 17 3.38 19.47 25.08
C GLY A 17 3.80 18.38 24.07
N SER A 18 3.15 17.24 24.12
CA SER A 18 3.24 16.24 23.05
C SER A 18 2.68 16.92 21.80
N VAL A 19 3.56 17.39 20.93
CA VAL A 19 3.21 17.73 19.56
C VAL A 19 2.89 16.39 18.93
N ALA A 20 1.60 16.04 18.86
CA ALA A 20 1.14 14.95 18.03
C ALA A 20 1.43 15.37 16.59
N VAL A 21 2.51 14.85 16.00
CA VAL A 21 2.70 14.90 14.55
C VAL A 21 1.55 14.05 14.01
N PRO A 22 0.64 14.60 13.21
CA PRO A 22 -0.38 13.78 12.57
C PRO A 22 0.35 12.75 11.73
N SER A 23 0.19 11.48 12.07
CA SER A 23 0.59 10.38 11.21
C SER A 23 -0.26 10.52 9.96
N SER A 24 0.36 10.74 8.80
CA SER A 24 -0.33 10.67 7.51
C SER A 24 -0.74 9.22 7.33
N PHE A 25 -2.03 8.97 7.42
CA PHE A 25 -2.64 7.65 7.20
C PHE A 25 -3.34 7.74 5.86
N GLY A 26 -3.20 6.80 4.94
CA GLY A 26 -3.94 6.70 3.69
C GLY A 26 -5.40 7.14 3.85
N TRP A 27 -6.34 6.93 3.01
CA TRP A 27 -7.73 7.46 3.12
C TRP A 27 -8.33 7.63 4.53
N GLY A 28 -7.52 7.60 5.56
CA GLY A 28 -7.90 7.54 6.96
C GLY A 28 -8.76 6.31 7.26
N SER A 29 -9.03 6.02 8.52
CA SER A 29 -9.78 4.81 8.90
C SER A 29 -11.17 4.74 8.24
N LYS A 30 -11.85 5.87 8.02
CA LYS A 30 -13.19 5.89 7.43
C LYS A 30 -13.17 5.56 5.94
N GLY A 31 -12.23 6.11 5.18
CA GLY A 31 -12.14 5.87 3.74
C GLY A 31 -11.79 4.42 3.42
N HIS A 32 -10.80 3.85 4.10
CA HIS A 32 -10.48 2.42 3.95
C HIS A 32 -11.65 1.50 4.31
N ARG A 33 -12.40 1.81 5.36
CA ARG A 33 -13.63 1.06 5.71
C ARG A 33 -14.67 1.13 4.60
N ILE A 34 -14.92 2.30 4.03
CA ILE A 34 -15.87 2.47 2.91
C ILE A 34 -15.43 1.64 1.71
N ILE A 35 -14.16 1.72 1.31
CA ILE A 35 -13.59 0.95 0.19
C ILE A 35 -13.78 -0.54 0.39
N ASN A 36 -13.32 -1.06 1.52
CA ASN A 36 -13.36 -2.49 1.84
C ASN A 36 -14.79 -3.01 1.92
N ARG A 37 -15.68 -2.26 2.60
CA ARG A 37 -17.09 -2.61 2.71
C ARG A 37 -17.75 -2.69 1.34
N LEU A 38 -17.63 -1.65 0.52
CA LEU A 38 -18.26 -1.59 -0.79
C LEU A 38 -17.73 -2.65 -1.75
N ALA A 39 -16.43 -2.94 -1.70
CA ALA A 39 -15.85 -4.05 -2.48
C ALA A 39 -16.47 -5.39 -2.09
N ALA A 40 -16.57 -5.67 -0.79
CA ALA A 40 -17.16 -6.93 -0.29
C ALA A 40 -18.68 -7.03 -0.56
N GLU A 41 -19.42 -5.95 -0.38
CA GLU A 41 -20.89 -5.92 -0.66
C GLU A 41 -21.21 -6.10 -2.14
N SER A 42 -20.30 -5.73 -3.05
CA SER A 42 -20.48 -5.79 -4.51
C SER A 42 -19.95 -7.08 -5.15
N LEU A 43 -19.56 -8.08 -4.35
CA LEU A 43 -19.10 -9.36 -4.86
C LEU A 43 -20.23 -10.11 -5.61
N PRO A 44 -19.95 -10.64 -6.81
CA PRO A 44 -20.93 -11.39 -7.58
C PRO A 44 -21.27 -12.75 -6.94
N SER A 45 -22.38 -13.35 -7.38
CA SER A 45 -22.95 -14.54 -6.75
C SER A 45 -22.11 -15.81 -6.86
N ASP A 46 -21.18 -15.86 -7.80
CA ASP A 46 -20.25 -16.97 -8.05
C ASP A 46 -19.00 -16.93 -7.15
N MET A 47 -18.82 -15.86 -6.37
CA MET A 47 -17.84 -15.84 -5.30
C MET A 47 -18.26 -16.74 -4.13
N PRO A 48 -17.29 -17.26 -3.32
CA PRO A 48 -17.59 -18.09 -2.17
C PRO A 48 -18.66 -17.47 -1.26
N ALA A 49 -19.66 -18.26 -0.89
CA ALA A 49 -20.81 -17.75 -0.12
C ALA A 49 -20.41 -17.12 1.22
N PHE A 50 -19.36 -17.69 1.88
CA PHE A 50 -18.90 -17.18 3.18
C PHE A 50 -18.40 -15.73 3.09
N MET A 51 -17.77 -15.32 1.98
CA MET A 51 -17.26 -13.94 1.79
C MET A 51 -18.37 -12.89 1.68
N ARG A 52 -19.60 -13.32 1.37
CA ARG A 52 -20.76 -12.45 1.16
C ARG A 52 -21.71 -12.40 2.34
N THR A 53 -21.34 -13.00 3.46
CA THR A 53 -22.12 -12.92 4.71
C THR A 53 -21.93 -11.54 5.36
N PRO A 54 -22.94 -11.06 6.12
CA PRO A 54 -22.79 -9.79 6.85
C PRO A 54 -21.58 -9.76 7.78
N ASP A 55 -21.25 -10.86 8.43
CA ASP A 55 -20.11 -10.96 9.34
C ASP A 55 -18.79 -10.83 8.58
N ALA A 56 -18.65 -11.52 7.44
CA ALA A 56 -17.47 -11.41 6.58
C ALA A 56 -17.27 -9.98 6.03
N ILE A 57 -18.36 -9.34 5.59
CA ILE A 57 -18.32 -7.95 5.13
C ILE A 57 -17.86 -7.01 6.25
N ASN A 58 -18.38 -7.18 7.47
CA ASN A 58 -17.97 -6.38 8.62
C ASN A 58 -16.50 -6.63 9.00
N GLU A 59 -16.01 -7.87 8.88
CA GLU A 59 -14.61 -8.22 9.13
C GLU A 59 -13.67 -7.58 8.11
N VAL A 60 -13.98 -7.70 6.81
CA VAL A 60 -13.21 -7.07 5.73
C VAL A 60 -13.21 -5.54 5.88
N GLU A 61 -14.35 -4.92 6.23
CA GLU A 61 -14.43 -3.50 6.55
C GLU A 61 -13.51 -3.12 7.71
N TYR A 62 -13.55 -3.89 8.82
CA TYR A 62 -12.73 -3.63 10.00
C TYR A 62 -11.23 -3.70 9.69
N LEU A 63 -10.82 -4.64 8.83
CA LEU A 63 -9.44 -4.88 8.45
C LEU A 63 -8.89 -3.84 7.44
N GLY A 64 -9.76 -3.05 6.79
CA GLY A 64 -9.33 -2.03 5.85
C GLY A 64 -8.22 -1.12 6.37
N PRO A 65 -8.34 -0.50 7.54
CA PRO A 65 -7.28 0.33 8.13
C PRO A 65 -6.20 -0.46 8.92
N GLU A 66 -6.08 -1.79 8.77
CA GLU A 66 -5.16 -2.59 9.58
C GLU A 66 -3.68 -2.21 9.39
N PRO A 67 -3.15 -2.04 8.16
CA PRO A 67 -1.77 -1.61 7.96
C PRO A 67 -1.42 -0.26 8.61
N ASP A 68 -2.36 0.67 8.66
CA ASP A 68 -2.17 1.94 9.38
C ASP A 68 -1.99 1.74 10.89
N ARG A 69 -2.64 0.73 11.47
CA ARG A 69 -2.47 0.39 12.90
C ARG A 69 -1.07 -0.12 13.20
N TRP A 70 -0.38 -0.71 12.21
CA TRP A 70 1.00 -1.18 12.33
C TRP A 70 2.01 -0.04 12.31
N ARG A 71 1.62 1.17 11.90
CA ARG A 71 2.44 2.39 11.98
C ARG A 71 2.47 2.97 13.40
N SER A 72 2.58 2.09 14.37
CA SER A 72 2.60 2.40 15.79
C SER A 72 4.01 2.72 16.27
N ARG A 73 4.14 3.71 17.16
CA ARG A 73 5.42 3.99 17.83
C ARG A 73 5.82 2.92 18.85
N ALA A 74 4.89 2.03 19.20
CA ALA A 74 5.15 0.90 20.07
C ALA A 74 5.89 -0.23 19.34
N GLU A 75 5.73 -0.31 18.01
CA GLU A 75 6.38 -1.28 17.13
C GLU A 75 7.24 -0.56 16.06
N PRO A 76 8.38 0.07 16.45
CA PRO A 76 9.11 0.98 15.59
C PRO A 76 9.73 0.32 14.36
N GLU A 77 10.21 -0.92 14.49
CA GLU A 77 10.77 -1.69 13.37
C GLU A 77 9.69 -2.02 12.34
N LEU A 78 8.56 -2.57 12.80
CA LEU A 78 7.42 -2.86 11.91
C LEU A 78 6.93 -1.60 11.23
N SER A 79 6.80 -0.50 11.99
CA SER A 79 6.37 0.79 11.44
C SER A 79 7.32 1.31 10.37
N ALA A 80 8.63 1.18 10.56
CA ALA A 80 9.63 1.64 9.61
C ALA A 80 9.67 0.78 8.34
N GLU A 81 9.58 -0.55 8.49
CA GLU A 81 9.67 -1.49 7.37
C GLU A 81 8.46 -1.45 6.45
N GLN A 82 7.26 -1.24 7.00
CA GLN A 82 6.04 -1.24 6.20
C GLN A 82 5.57 0.15 5.77
N ALA A 83 6.15 1.24 6.30
CA ALA A 83 5.76 2.59 5.88
C ALA A 83 5.90 2.83 4.36
N PRO A 84 6.96 2.34 3.67
CA PRO A 84 7.09 2.49 2.22
C PRO A 84 6.07 1.68 1.40
N ASP A 85 5.36 0.74 2.01
CA ASP A 85 4.34 -0.07 1.34
C ASP A 85 3.07 0.73 0.98
N HIS A 86 2.87 1.90 1.63
CA HIS A 86 1.68 2.73 1.46
C HIS A 86 1.70 3.62 0.21
N PHE A 87 2.84 3.79 -0.43
CA PHE A 87 2.98 4.75 -1.54
C PHE A 87 3.98 4.29 -2.60
N ILE A 88 3.96 5.00 -3.72
CA ILE A 88 5.00 4.96 -4.75
C ILE A 88 5.14 6.32 -5.39
N ASP A 89 6.34 6.91 -5.35
CA ASP A 89 6.67 8.15 -6.06
C ASP A 89 6.97 7.84 -7.52
N LEU A 90 5.92 7.80 -8.37
CA LEU A 90 6.05 7.36 -9.77
C LEU A 90 7.05 8.21 -10.56
N GLU A 91 7.18 9.50 -10.26
CA GLU A 91 8.16 10.38 -10.93
C GLU A 91 9.61 9.92 -10.67
N LEU A 92 9.89 9.32 -9.52
CA LEU A 92 11.19 8.76 -9.17
C LEU A 92 11.32 7.32 -9.67
N ALA A 93 10.28 6.52 -9.51
CA ALA A 93 10.25 5.14 -9.97
C ALA A 93 10.45 5.03 -11.49
N ASP A 94 9.88 5.94 -12.26
CA ASP A 94 10.03 5.96 -13.72
C ASP A 94 11.46 6.24 -14.23
N LEU A 95 12.37 6.69 -13.37
CA LEU A 95 13.78 6.86 -13.72
C LEU A 95 14.52 5.54 -13.99
N ILE A 96 13.98 4.42 -13.54
CA ILE A 96 14.53 3.09 -13.85
C ILE A 96 13.93 2.48 -15.14
N GLY A 97 12.97 3.16 -15.78
CA GLY A 97 12.21 2.63 -16.92
C GLY A 97 11.00 1.82 -16.50
N PRO A 98 10.59 0.79 -17.27
CA PRO A 98 9.47 -0.07 -16.88
C PRO A 98 9.73 -0.74 -15.53
N LEU A 99 8.75 -0.69 -14.64
CA LEU A 99 8.87 -1.31 -13.31
C LEU A 99 8.95 -2.84 -13.44
N PRO A 100 10.03 -3.49 -12.96
CA PRO A 100 10.09 -4.94 -12.94
C PRO A 100 9.09 -5.51 -11.93
N ARG A 101 8.48 -6.65 -12.24
CA ARG A 101 7.55 -7.32 -11.32
C ARG A 101 8.27 -7.84 -10.06
N ASN A 102 9.55 -8.16 -10.16
CA ASN A 102 10.34 -8.65 -9.04
C ASN A 102 10.80 -7.50 -8.14
N ARG A 103 10.40 -7.51 -6.86
CA ARG A 103 10.76 -6.50 -5.87
C ARG A 103 12.29 -6.34 -5.72
N TYR A 104 13.05 -7.41 -5.79
CA TYR A 104 14.52 -7.35 -5.63
C TYR A 104 15.22 -6.75 -6.85
N GLU A 105 14.67 -6.97 -8.06
CA GLU A 105 15.15 -6.29 -9.27
C GLU A 105 14.86 -4.80 -9.17
N TYR A 106 13.66 -4.41 -8.76
CA TYR A 106 13.30 -3.02 -8.51
C TYR A 106 14.26 -2.31 -7.54
N ILE A 107 14.56 -2.95 -6.40
CA ILE A 107 15.51 -2.41 -5.42
C ILE A 107 16.89 -2.24 -6.06
N ALA A 108 17.38 -3.24 -6.80
CA ALA A 108 18.66 -3.18 -7.47
C ALA A 108 18.74 -2.07 -8.53
N ASP A 109 17.67 -1.90 -9.31
CA ASP A 109 17.55 -0.88 -10.35
C ASP A 109 17.51 0.53 -9.75
N LEU A 110 16.84 0.75 -8.63
CA LEU A 110 16.84 2.03 -7.92
C LEU A 110 18.27 2.39 -7.43
N TYR A 111 18.98 1.45 -6.84
CA TYR A 111 20.36 1.70 -6.45
C TYR A 111 21.27 1.97 -7.65
N ALA A 112 21.11 1.24 -8.75
CA ALA A 112 21.86 1.47 -9.99
C ALA A 112 21.54 2.86 -10.58
N ALA A 113 20.27 3.27 -10.57
CA ALA A 113 19.85 4.61 -10.99
C ALA A 113 20.46 5.70 -10.08
N GLY A 114 20.58 5.46 -8.78
CA GLY A 114 21.25 6.38 -7.85
C GLY A 114 22.74 6.58 -8.18
N LEU A 115 23.41 5.57 -8.70
CA LEU A 115 24.81 5.69 -9.15
C LEU A 115 24.93 6.54 -10.43
N THR A 116 23.96 6.43 -11.33
CA THR A 116 23.96 7.20 -12.60
C THR A 116 23.39 8.63 -12.42
N HIS A 117 22.59 8.85 -11.37
CA HIS A 117 21.99 10.14 -11.01
C HIS A 117 22.42 10.58 -9.59
N PRO A 118 23.70 10.89 -9.34
CA PRO A 118 24.23 11.07 -7.98
C PRO A 118 23.58 12.21 -7.20
N LYS A 119 23.00 13.22 -7.88
CA LYS A 119 22.23 14.31 -7.22
C LYS A 119 20.88 13.83 -6.67
N MET A 120 20.36 12.75 -7.18
CA MET A 120 19.09 12.15 -6.80
C MET A 120 19.26 10.87 -5.97
N ALA A 121 20.50 10.41 -5.73
CA ALA A 121 20.77 9.15 -5.06
C ALA A 121 20.08 9.01 -3.68
N SER A 122 19.95 10.11 -2.95
CA SER A 122 19.22 10.12 -1.68
C SER A 122 17.71 9.98 -1.85
N ALA A 123 17.13 10.51 -2.93
CA ALA A 123 15.71 10.37 -3.22
C ALA A 123 15.37 9.00 -3.80
N LEU A 124 16.32 8.38 -4.50
CA LEU A 124 16.20 7.05 -5.11
C LEU A 124 16.46 5.89 -4.13
N GLN A 125 16.47 6.14 -2.82
CA GLN A 125 16.47 5.05 -1.86
C GLN A 125 15.11 4.33 -1.91
N PRO A 126 15.08 2.98 -1.94
CA PRO A 126 13.86 2.22 -2.11
C PRO A 126 12.75 2.56 -1.11
N ASP A 127 13.14 2.79 0.17
CA ASP A 127 12.24 3.20 1.24
C ASP A 127 11.65 4.61 1.07
N ARG A 128 12.22 5.42 0.18
CA ARG A 128 11.72 6.76 -0.16
C ARG A 128 10.90 6.79 -1.44
N VAL A 129 11.20 5.89 -2.38
CA VAL A 129 10.41 5.77 -3.62
C VAL A 129 9.12 4.99 -3.38
N GLY A 130 9.15 4.03 -2.45
CA GLY A 130 7.99 3.24 -2.04
C GLY A 130 7.85 1.90 -2.75
N PHE A 131 6.97 1.04 -2.20
CA PHE A 131 6.78 -0.35 -2.62
C PHE A 131 5.32 -0.72 -2.87
N GLN A 132 4.43 0.24 -2.93
CA GLN A 132 2.98 0.02 -2.94
C GLN A 132 2.50 -1.01 -4.00
N PRO A 133 2.93 -1.04 -5.28
CA PRO A 133 2.52 -2.10 -6.20
C PRO A 133 3.05 -3.48 -5.81
N TYR A 134 4.22 -3.57 -5.19
CA TYR A 134 4.86 -4.82 -4.81
C TYR A 134 4.15 -5.50 -3.63
N ILE A 135 3.78 -4.72 -2.62
CA ILE A 135 3.00 -5.27 -1.49
C ILE A 135 1.59 -5.65 -1.93
N THR A 136 0.98 -4.87 -2.83
CA THR A 136 -0.34 -5.19 -3.38
C THR A 136 -0.32 -6.52 -4.11
N GLU A 137 0.67 -6.75 -4.98
CA GLU A 137 0.87 -8.02 -5.69
C GLU A 137 1.10 -9.17 -4.70
N GLU A 138 1.98 -8.98 -3.71
CA GLU A 138 2.26 -10.01 -2.69
C GLU A 138 1.01 -10.42 -1.92
N VAL A 139 0.21 -9.45 -1.45
CA VAL A 139 -1.00 -9.75 -0.68
C VAL A 139 -2.08 -10.35 -1.57
N TRP A 140 -2.18 -9.92 -2.83
CA TRP A 140 -3.10 -10.51 -3.79
C TRP A 140 -2.74 -11.97 -4.10
N GLU A 141 -1.46 -12.30 -4.26
CA GLU A 141 -1.02 -13.68 -4.46
C GLU A 141 -1.28 -14.56 -3.22
N ARG A 142 -1.13 -14.01 -2.00
CA ARG A 142 -1.53 -14.72 -0.76
C ARG A 142 -3.02 -15.02 -0.75
N LEU A 143 -3.85 -14.05 -1.14
CA LEU A 143 -5.30 -14.23 -1.27
C LEU A 143 -5.65 -15.31 -2.28
N LYS A 144 -5.06 -15.26 -3.49
CA LYS A 144 -5.21 -16.26 -4.54
C LYS A 144 -4.82 -17.66 -4.06
N SER A 145 -3.70 -17.77 -3.36
CA SER A 145 -3.20 -19.02 -2.78
C SER A 145 -4.18 -19.60 -1.74
N ALA A 146 -4.66 -18.78 -0.81
CA ALA A 146 -5.63 -19.19 0.18
C ALA A 146 -6.97 -19.61 -0.46
N MET A 147 -7.41 -18.92 -1.50
CA MET A 147 -8.61 -19.30 -2.27
C MET A 147 -8.43 -20.66 -2.99
N ARG A 148 -7.23 -20.97 -3.47
CA ARG A 148 -6.90 -22.28 -4.04
C ARG A 148 -6.99 -23.38 -2.99
N ASP A 149 -6.46 -23.12 -1.80
CA ASP A 149 -6.55 -24.04 -0.67
C ASP A 149 -8.01 -24.28 -0.25
N TYR A 150 -8.83 -23.23 -0.17
CA TYR A 150 -10.26 -23.33 0.09
C TYR A 150 -10.96 -24.25 -0.92
N ARG A 151 -10.64 -24.14 -2.23
CA ARG A 151 -11.20 -25.02 -3.26
C ARG A 151 -10.83 -26.48 -3.00
N GLY A 152 -9.57 -26.74 -2.66
CA GLY A 152 -9.08 -28.10 -2.39
C GLY A 152 -9.75 -28.74 -1.18
N LEU A 153 -9.81 -28.02 -0.05
CA LEU A 153 -10.46 -28.48 1.18
C LEU A 153 -11.97 -28.69 0.98
N SER A 154 -12.64 -27.74 0.31
CA SER A 154 -14.06 -27.82 0.03
C SER A 154 -14.41 -29.02 -0.87
N ALA A 155 -13.61 -29.29 -1.91
CA ALA A 155 -13.81 -30.44 -2.79
C ALA A 155 -13.63 -31.79 -2.06
N GLN A 156 -12.83 -31.81 -1.00
CA GLN A 156 -12.59 -32.97 -0.16
C GLN A 156 -13.55 -33.06 1.04
N ASN A 157 -14.52 -32.15 1.16
CA ASN A 157 -15.42 -32.02 2.32
C ASN A 157 -14.65 -31.90 3.67
N GLN A 158 -13.51 -31.23 3.65
CA GLN A 158 -12.71 -30.92 4.86
C GLN A 158 -13.15 -29.61 5.48
N ASP A 159 -12.69 -29.35 6.71
CA ASP A 159 -12.97 -28.10 7.42
C ASP A 159 -12.29 -26.91 6.71
N THR A 160 -13.10 -25.96 6.24
CA THR A 160 -12.65 -24.75 5.54
C THR A 160 -12.51 -23.53 6.45
N LYS A 161 -12.96 -23.58 7.71
CA LYS A 161 -12.98 -22.44 8.61
C LYS A 161 -11.63 -21.76 8.81
N PRO A 162 -10.51 -22.48 9.00
CA PRO A 162 -9.21 -21.82 9.13
C PRO A 162 -8.78 -21.04 7.88
N VAL A 163 -9.01 -21.59 6.69
CA VAL A 163 -8.65 -20.91 5.43
C VAL A 163 -9.63 -19.79 5.09
N GLU A 164 -10.91 -19.89 5.47
CA GLU A 164 -11.88 -18.78 5.36
C GLU A 164 -11.40 -17.56 6.14
N ALA A 165 -10.94 -17.74 7.38
CA ALA A 165 -10.38 -16.66 8.19
C ALA A 165 -9.13 -16.03 7.54
N ALA A 166 -8.24 -16.84 6.96
CA ALA A 166 -7.07 -16.34 6.24
C ALA A 166 -7.48 -15.52 5.00
N ILE A 167 -8.47 -15.99 4.23
CA ILE A 167 -9.00 -15.27 3.05
C ILE A 167 -9.55 -13.90 3.46
N LEU A 168 -10.36 -13.82 4.52
CA LEU A 168 -10.92 -12.55 4.98
C LEU A 168 -9.83 -11.59 5.47
N PHE A 169 -8.81 -12.12 6.16
CA PHE A 169 -7.65 -11.31 6.56
C PHE A 169 -6.89 -10.74 5.36
N TYR A 170 -6.53 -11.58 4.38
CA TYR A 170 -5.84 -11.11 3.17
C TYR A 170 -6.71 -10.17 2.33
N ALA A 171 -8.01 -10.41 2.25
CA ALA A 171 -8.94 -9.52 1.56
C ALA A 171 -8.97 -8.13 2.22
N GLY A 172 -9.11 -8.07 3.53
CA GLY A 172 -9.09 -6.81 4.28
C GLY A 172 -7.77 -6.06 4.13
N TRP A 173 -6.65 -6.78 4.24
CA TRP A 173 -5.30 -6.24 4.10
C TRP A 173 -5.04 -5.71 2.69
N LEU A 174 -5.38 -6.47 1.64
CA LEU A 174 -5.27 -6.04 0.25
C LEU A 174 -6.03 -4.73 0.01
N GLY A 175 -7.22 -4.61 0.61
CA GLY A 175 -8.08 -3.44 0.45
C GLY A 175 -7.45 -2.15 0.95
N HIS A 176 -6.55 -2.20 1.92
CA HIS A 176 -5.78 -1.05 2.37
C HIS A 176 -4.93 -0.47 1.24
N TYR A 177 -4.03 -1.28 0.68
CA TYR A 177 -3.10 -0.81 -0.35
C TYR A 177 -3.80 -0.45 -1.66
N VAL A 178 -4.86 -1.17 -2.04
CA VAL A 178 -5.68 -0.79 -3.20
C VAL A 178 -6.39 0.54 -2.95
N GLY A 179 -6.81 0.79 -1.72
CA GLY A 179 -7.34 2.08 -1.28
C GLY A 179 -6.30 3.20 -1.43
N ASP A 180 -5.11 3.03 -0.87
CA ASP A 180 -4.00 3.97 -1.03
C ASP A 180 -3.69 4.25 -2.51
N GLY A 181 -3.71 3.21 -3.34
CA GLY A 181 -3.54 3.34 -4.78
C GLY A 181 -4.61 4.17 -5.49
N SER A 182 -5.77 4.44 -4.88
CA SER A 182 -6.80 5.36 -5.42
C SER A 182 -6.57 6.81 -5.04
N GLN A 183 -5.73 7.07 -4.05
CA GLN A 183 -5.45 8.41 -3.52
C GLN A 183 -4.27 9.02 -4.27
N PRO A 184 -4.47 10.12 -5.02
CA PRO A 184 -3.42 10.67 -5.87
C PRO A 184 -2.14 11.02 -5.14
N LEU A 185 -2.23 11.49 -3.89
CA LEU A 185 -1.06 11.90 -3.13
C LEU A 185 -0.22 10.70 -2.61
N HIS A 186 -0.67 9.45 -2.76
CA HIS A 186 0.12 8.25 -2.51
C HIS A 186 0.93 7.76 -3.73
N THR A 187 0.86 8.50 -4.85
CA THR A 187 1.51 8.09 -6.11
C THR A 187 2.57 9.07 -6.61
N THR A 188 2.98 10.04 -5.77
CA THR A 188 3.76 11.20 -6.22
C THR A 188 4.67 11.78 -5.15
N VAL A 189 5.79 12.37 -5.58
CA VAL A 189 6.64 13.23 -4.73
C VAL A 189 5.91 14.47 -4.20
N GLN A 190 4.77 14.83 -4.81
CA GLN A 190 3.92 15.96 -4.40
C GLN A 190 2.95 15.58 -3.27
N TYR A 191 3.29 14.60 -2.46
CA TYR A 191 2.34 13.96 -1.53
C TYR A 191 1.82 14.91 -0.42
N ASN A 192 2.58 15.89 0.01
CA ASN A 192 2.16 16.77 1.13
C ASN A 192 2.75 18.18 1.02
N GLY A 193 2.28 18.93 0.03
CA GLY A 193 2.79 20.24 -0.37
C GLY A 193 3.59 20.16 -1.67
N TRP A 194 3.37 21.15 -2.55
CA TRP A 194 4.00 21.18 -3.87
C TRP A 194 5.51 21.39 -3.77
N VAL A 195 6.28 20.56 -4.45
CA VAL A 195 7.75 20.58 -4.47
C VAL A 195 8.24 21.01 -5.85
N GLY A 196 9.29 21.88 -5.89
CA GLY A 196 9.88 22.36 -7.14
C GLY A 196 9.16 23.57 -7.74
N PRO A 197 9.30 23.83 -9.06
CA PRO A 197 8.66 24.96 -9.73
C PRO A 197 7.15 24.93 -9.55
N ASN A 198 6.56 26.06 -9.11
CA ASN A 198 5.15 26.17 -8.78
C ASN A 198 4.48 27.35 -9.50
N PRO A 199 4.35 27.29 -10.83
CA PRO A 199 3.77 28.39 -11.59
C PRO A 199 2.27 28.57 -11.31
N ASN A 200 1.60 27.52 -10.87
CA ASN A 200 0.17 27.54 -10.54
C ASN A 200 -0.11 28.03 -9.11
N GLY A 201 0.91 28.25 -8.28
CA GLY A 201 0.75 28.73 -6.90
C GLY A 201 -0.01 27.75 -6.00
N TYR A 202 0.24 26.46 -6.16
CA TYR A 202 -0.31 25.41 -5.30
C TYR A 202 0.26 25.51 -3.88
N THR A 203 -0.46 24.98 -2.90
CA THR A 203 0.02 25.00 -1.52
C THR A 203 1.34 24.25 -1.35
N THR A 204 2.24 24.82 -0.59
CA THR A 204 3.48 24.17 -0.09
C THR A 204 3.36 23.78 1.37
N ASP A 205 2.17 23.94 1.95
CA ASP A 205 1.87 23.59 3.32
C ASP A 205 1.74 22.07 3.48
N HIS A 206 2.43 21.53 4.48
CA HIS A 206 2.47 20.08 4.76
C HIS A 206 1.21 19.59 5.49
N THR A 207 0.03 20.07 5.12
CA THR A 207 -1.27 19.70 5.69
C THR A 207 -2.27 19.19 4.65
N ILE A 208 -2.01 19.40 3.35
CA ILE A 208 -2.96 19.03 2.28
C ILE A 208 -3.31 17.54 2.31
N HIS A 209 -2.34 16.69 2.60
CA HIS A 209 -2.53 15.24 2.65
C HIS A 209 -3.61 14.86 3.67
N ALA A 210 -3.38 15.19 4.95
CA ALA A 210 -4.33 14.87 6.01
C ALA A 210 -5.69 15.56 5.82
N ARG A 211 -5.69 16.82 5.32
CA ARG A 211 -6.90 17.60 5.05
C ARG A 211 -7.77 16.92 3.99
N PHE A 212 -7.18 16.44 2.89
CA PHE A 212 -7.92 15.79 1.82
C PHE A 212 -8.44 14.41 2.23
N GLU A 213 -7.55 13.54 2.70
CA GLU A 213 -7.87 12.12 2.91
C GLU A 213 -8.59 11.82 4.22
N THR A 214 -8.27 12.55 5.28
CA THR A 214 -8.77 12.26 6.63
C THR A 214 -9.85 13.26 7.04
N ASP A 215 -9.53 14.54 7.10
CA ASP A 215 -10.45 15.54 7.66
C ASP A 215 -11.68 15.69 6.77
N PHE A 216 -11.46 15.84 5.47
CA PHE A 216 -12.54 16.03 4.50
C PHE A 216 -13.43 14.78 4.36
N VAL A 217 -12.82 13.60 4.28
CA VAL A 217 -13.56 12.32 4.19
C VAL A 217 -14.37 12.09 5.45
N ASN A 218 -13.78 12.28 6.63
CA ASN A 218 -14.50 12.11 7.89
C ASN A 218 -15.72 13.01 8.01
N ALA A 219 -15.58 14.26 7.60
CA ALA A 219 -16.65 15.26 7.72
C ALA A 219 -17.73 15.16 6.64
N ASN A 220 -17.36 14.79 5.40
CA ASN A 220 -18.21 15.07 4.24
C ASN A 220 -18.60 13.85 3.41
N ILE A 221 -17.94 12.70 3.52
CA ILE A 221 -18.16 11.54 2.65
C ILE A 221 -18.77 10.37 3.43
N ASN A 222 -19.78 9.73 2.85
CA ASN A 222 -20.42 8.53 3.39
C ASN A 222 -20.52 7.45 2.29
N THR A 223 -20.79 6.22 2.69
CA THR A 223 -20.97 5.08 1.77
C THR A 223 -21.99 5.37 0.66
N ALA A 224 -23.08 6.06 0.99
CA ALA A 224 -24.13 6.43 0.03
C ALA A 224 -23.65 7.42 -1.05
N ASP A 225 -22.61 8.21 -0.78
CA ASP A 225 -22.02 9.13 -1.76
C ASP A 225 -21.10 8.36 -2.74
N VAL A 226 -20.51 7.25 -2.31
CA VAL A 226 -19.50 6.48 -3.04
C VAL A 226 -20.12 5.35 -3.86
N GLN A 227 -21.06 4.60 -3.28
CA GLN A 227 -21.65 3.41 -3.89
C GLN A 227 -22.19 3.62 -5.32
N PRO A 228 -22.94 4.71 -5.64
CA PRO A 228 -23.47 4.94 -6.98
C PRO A 228 -22.39 5.20 -8.05
N LEU A 229 -21.16 5.50 -7.63
CA LEU A 229 -20.02 5.82 -8.50
C LEU A 229 -19.13 4.61 -8.80
N MET A 230 -19.41 3.47 -8.19
CA MET A 230 -18.69 2.23 -8.50
C MET A 230 -18.94 1.81 -9.95
N THR A 231 -17.86 1.40 -10.60
CA THR A 231 -17.94 0.91 -12.00
C THR A 231 -18.52 -0.50 -12.07
N PRO A 232 -19.09 -0.91 -13.20
CA PRO A 232 -19.40 -2.33 -13.45
C PRO A 232 -18.16 -3.22 -13.26
N LEU A 233 -18.38 -4.50 -12.91
CA LEU A 233 -17.31 -5.48 -12.74
C LEU A 233 -16.45 -5.54 -14.00
N LYS A 234 -15.12 -5.39 -13.83
CA LYS A 234 -14.13 -5.47 -14.89
C LYS A 234 -13.31 -6.75 -14.72
N THR A 235 -13.08 -7.46 -15.82
CA THR A 235 -12.14 -8.59 -15.83
C THR A 235 -10.71 -8.06 -15.76
N ILE A 236 -9.95 -8.53 -14.78
CA ILE A 236 -8.51 -8.29 -14.66
C ILE A 236 -7.79 -9.33 -15.57
N GLY A 237 -7.02 -8.83 -16.51
CA GLY A 237 -6.21 -9.66 -17.40
C GLY A 237 -4.92 -10.12 -16.73
N ASP A 238 -4.00 -9.19 -16.59
CA ASP A 238 -2.79 -9.34 -15.77
C ASP A 238 -2.90 -8.39 -14.57
N GLU A 239 -2.80 -8.92 -13.37
CA GLU A 239 -3.01 -8.15 -12.15
C GLU A 239 -1.97 -7.05 -11.93
N TRP A 240 -0.71 -7.32 -12.28
CA TRP A 240 0.37 -6.35 -12.20
C TRP A 240 0.18 -5.20 -13.18
N ASP A 241 -0.03 -5.51 -14.45
CA ASP A 241 -0.17 -4.51 -15.50
C ASP A 241 -1.44 -3.66 -15.33
N ASP A 242 -2.57 -4.31 -15.00
CA ASP A 242 -3.84 -3.60 -14.72
C ASP A 242 -3.72 -2.72 -13.48
N TYR A 243 -2.98 -3.17 -12.44
CA TYR A 243 -2.77 -2.40 -11.23
C TYR A 243 -1.82 -1.22 -11.45
N LEU A 244 -0.73 -1.40 -12.19
CA LEU A 244 0.15 -0.28 -12.57
C LEU A 244 -0.59 0.77 -13.43
N ALA A 245 -1.46 0.34 -14.35
CA ALA A 245 -2.29 1.26 -15.12
C ALA A 245 -3.24 2.07 -14.22
N TYR A 246 -3.80 1.42 -13.19
CA TYR A 246 -4.63 2.07 -12.17
C TYR A 246 -3.84 3.12 -11.37
N LEU A 247 -2.63 2.81 -10.91
CA LEU A 247 -1.77 3.75 -10.20
C LEU A 247 -1.38 4.96 -11.08
N ARG A 248 -1.03 4.72 -12.35
CA ARG A 248 -0.69 5.79 -13.30
C ARG A 248 -1.89 6.70 -13.60
N HIS A 249 -3.08 6.13 -13.72
CA HIS A 249 -4.29 6.93 -13.82
C HIS A 249 -4.49 7.80 -12.57
N THR A 250 -4.33 7.23 -11.39
CA THR A 250 -4.43 7.96 -10.11
C THR A 250 -3.41 9.09 -10.03
N ASN A 251 -2.15 8.83 -10.41
CA ASN A 251 -1.09 9.84 -10.46
C ASN A 251 -1.44 11.02 -11.38
N SER A 252 -2.08 10.75 -12.51
CA SER A 252 -2.51 11.82 -13.45
C SER A 252 -3.51 12.81 -12.82
N LEU A 253 -4.06 12.50 -11.66
CA LEU A 253 -5.03 13.33 -10.94
C LEU A 253 -4.41 14.16 -9.81
N VAL A 254 -3.10 14.11 -9.61
CA VAL A 254 -2.39 14.86 -8.56
C VAL A 254 -2.66 16.36 -8.67
N GLU A 255 -2.49 16.94 -9.84
CA GLU A 255 -2.76 18.38 -10.05
C GLU A 255 -4.22 18.74 -9.74
N LYS A 256 -5.18 17.83 -10.00
CA LYS A 256 -6.58 18.07 -9.70
C LYS A 256 -6.82 18.20 -8.19
N VAL A 257 -6.11 17.42 -7.36
CA VAL A 257 -6.18 17.58 -5.89
C VAL A 257 -5.70 18.97 -5.49
N TYR A 258 -4.55 19.41 -6.00
CA TYR A 258 -3.99 20.72 -5.71
C TYR A 258 -4.84 21.87 -6.23
N GLN A 259 -5.48 21.70 -7.39
CA GLN A 259 -6.42 22.70 -7.91
C GLN A 259 -7.65 22.83 -7.01
N LEU A 260 -8.24 21.70 -6.61
CA LEU A 260 -9.38 21.69 -5.68
C LEU A 260 -9.02 22.32 -4.34
N ASP A 261 -7.83 22.02 -3.80
CA ASP A 261 -7.34 22.63 -2.56
C ASP A 261 -7.20 24.14 -2.69
N LYS A 262 -6.59 24.62 -3.78
CA LYS A 262 -6.43 26.05 -4.07
C LYS A 262 -7.78 26.78 -4.16
N ASP A 263 -8.79 26.09 -4.65
CA ASP A 263 -10.16 26.63 -4.78
C ASP A 263 -10.99 26.43 -3.49
N HIS A 264 -10.32 26.15 -2.35
CA HIS A 264 -10.95 25.90 -1.04
C HIS A 264 -11.91 24.70 -1.02
N GLY A 265 -11.70 23.75 -1.94
CA GLY A 265 -12.56 22.58 -2.12
C GLY A 265 -12.63 21.66 -0.95
N PHE A 266 -11.58 21.61 -0.12
CA PHE A 266 -11.50 20.74 1.07
C PHE A 266 -11.74 21.49 2.39
N ASP A 267 -12.12 22.78 2.36
CA ASP A 267 -12.35 23.57 3.57
C ASP A 267 -13.76 23.33 4.13
N GLY A 268 -13.86 22.89 5.38
CA GLY A 268 -15.14 22.72 6.08
C GLY A 268 -16.09 21.75 5.35
N ALA A 269 -17.23 22.25 4.86
CA ALA A 269 -18.19 21.45 4.08
C ALA A 269 -17.70 21.16 2.66
N GLY A 270 -16.67 21.85 2.20
CA GLY A 270 -16.11 21.74 0.87
C GLY A 270 -17.02 22.19 -0.27
N THR A 271 -16.53 22.01 -1.48
CA THR A 271 -17.33 22.27 -2.70
C THR A 271 -18.00 20.99 -3.21
N PRO A 272 -19.10 21.09 -3.98
CA PRO A 272 -19.71 19.93 -4.62
C PRO A 272 -18.70 19.16 -5.52
N GLU A 273 -17.81 19.88 -6.21
CA GLU A 273 -16.79 19.27 -7.06
C GLU A 273 -15.75 18.44 -6.25
N ALA A 274 -15.28 18.98 -5.12
CA ALA A 274 -14.37 18.25 -4.24
C ALA A 274 -15.02 17.01 -3.61
N LYS A 275 -16.31 17.11 -3.23
CA LYS A 275 -17.09 15.94 -2.76
C LYS A 275 -17.20 14.87 -3.83
N GLN A 276 -17.58 15.26 -5.03
CA GLN A 276 -17.71 14.34 -6.16
C GLN A 276 -16.39 13.67 -6.47
N PHE A 277 -15.31 14.46 -6.60
CA PHE A 277 -13.97 13.94 -6.88
C PHE A 277 -13.51 12.94 -5.79
N THR A 278 -13.69 13.28 -4.52
CA THR A 278 -13.29 12.40 -3.40
C THR A 278 -14.10 11.10 -3.42
N ALA A 279 -15.41 11.18 -3.63
CA ALA A 279 -16.25 10.00 -3.74
C ALA A 279 -15.88 9.11 -4.94
N GLU A 280 -15.52 9.72 -6.09
CA GLU A 280 -15.01 8.99 -7.27
C GLU A 280 -13.70 8.25 -6.99
N ARG A 281 -12.79 8.83 -6.20
CA ARG A 281 -11.54 8.16 -5.84
C ARG A 281 -11.79 6.95 -4.94
N LEU A 282 -12.65 7.10 -3.93
CA LEU A 282 -13.04 5.99 -3.07
C LEU A 282 -13.78 4.90 -3.86
N ALA A 283 -14.66 5.28 -4.80
CA ALA A 283 -15.36 4.33 -5.67
C ALA A 283 -14.39 3.59 -6.62
N ALA A 284 -13.36 4.28 -7.12
CA ALA A 284 -12.31 3.65 -7.91
C ALA A 284 -11.54 2.60 -7.11
N GLY A 285 -11.19 2.91 -5.84
CA GLY A 285 -10.57 1.96 -4.91
C GLY A 285 -11.45 0.74 -4.67
N ALA A 286 -12.72 0.96 -4.33
CA ALA A 286 -13.67 -0.13 -4.08
C ALA A 286 -13.92 -1.02 -5.33
N SER A 287 -13.98 -0.40 -6.52
CA SER A 287 -14.16 -1.13 -7.77
C SER A 287 -12.94 -1.98 -8.11
N MET A 288 -11.73 -1.40 -8.04
CA MET A 288 -10.48 -2.14 -8.28
C MET A 288 -10.30 -3.29 -7.30
N LEU A 289 -10.58 -3.06 -6.02
CA LEU A 289 -10.48 -4.09 -4.98
C LEU A 289 -11.45 -5.25 -5.24
N ARG A 290 -12.70 -4.98 -5.56
CA ARG A 290 -13.68 -6.00 -5.97
C ARG A 290 -13.16 -6.81 -7.17
N ASP A 291 -12.67 -6.12 -8.20
CA ASP A 291 -12.21 -6.75 -9.43
C ASP A 291 -11.00 -7.66 -9.17
N LEU A 292 -10.08 -7.25 -8.27
CA LEU A 292 -8.95 -8.06 -7.82
C LEU A 292 -9.39 -9.26 -6.98
N TYR A 293 -10.42 -9.15 -6.13
CA TYR A 293 -10.98 -10.30 -5.40
C TYR A 293 -11.54 -11.35 -6.38
N VAL A 294 -12.30 -10.90 -7.37
CA VAL A 294 -12.86 -11.79 -8.38
C VAL A 294 -11.76 -12.43 -9.22
N ALA A 295 -10.74 -11.67 -9.60
CA ALA A 295 -9.57 -12.20 -10.31
C ALA A 295 -8.82 -13.26 -9.50
N ALA A 296 -8.59 -13.02 -8.21
CA ALA A 296 -7.95 -13.99 -7.31
C ALA A 296 -8.77 -15.28 -7.23
N TRP A 297 -10.11 -15.17 -7.11
CA TRP A 297 -11.00 -16.33 -7.11
C TRP A 297 -10.96 -17.11 -8.44
N VAL A 298 -11.06 -16.42 -9.57
CA VAL A 298 -11.00 -17.07 -10.90
C VAL A 298 -9.65 -17.76 -11.11
N LYS A 299 -8.56 -17.03 -10.91
CA LYS A 299 -7.18 -17.54 -11.12
C LYS A 299 -6.77 -18.59 -10.07
N SER A 300 -7.44 -18.67 -8.92
CA SER A 300 -7.22 -19.74 -7.95
C SER A 300 -7.62 -21.14 -8.45
N ALA A 301 -8.43 -21.21 -9.50
CA ALA A 301 -8.83 -22.47 -10.14
C ALA A 301 -7.83 -22.95 -11.21
N GLU A 302 -6.89 -22.11 -11.62
CA GLU A 302 -5.90 -22.47 -12.63
C GLU A 302 -4.97 -23.58 -12.14
N PRO A 303 -4.51 -24.48 -13.02
CA PRO A 303 -3.53 -25.49 -12.66
C PRO A 303 -2.25 -24.85 -12.11
N VAL A 304 -1.72 -25.42 -11.05
CA VAL A 304 -0.38 -25.05 -10.56
C VAL A 304 0.64 -25.65 -11.52
N PRO A 305 1.59 -24.84 -12.05
CA PRO A 305 2.69 -25.37 -12.84
C PRO A 305 3.42 -26.47 -12.08
N GLU A 306 3.74 -27.58 -12.76
CA GLU A 306 4.56 -28.61 -12.14
C GLU A 306 5.93 -28.03 -11.80
N TRP A 307 6.44 -28.39 -10.63
CA TRP A 307 7.81 -28.08 -10.27
C TRP A 307 8.73 -28.89 -11.18
N HIS A 308 9.38 -28.25 -12.11
CA HIS A 308 10.53 -28.82 -12.83
C HIS A 308 11.78 -28.37 -12.11
N GLU A 309 12.51 -29.33 -11.51
CA GLU A 309 13.87 -29.08 -11.07
C GLU A 309 14.66 -28.66 -12.31
N GLU A 310 15.06 -27.39 -12.43
CA GLU A 310 15.96 -26.98 -13.49
C GLU A 310 17.20 -27.86 -13.41
N ALA A 311 17.43 -28.66 -14.45
CA ALA A 311 18.62 -29.51 -14.52
C ALA A 311 19.84 -28.63 -14.25
N ALA A 312 20.62 -28.97 -13.21
CA ALA A 312 21.79 -28.21 -12.83
C ALA A 312 22.61 -27.90 -14.10
N PRO A 313 23.03 -26.64 -14.33
CA PRO A 313 23.70 -26.25 -15.55
C PRO A 313 24.90 -27.19 -15.75
N LYS A 314 24.92 -27.84 -16.91
CA LYS A 314 26.06 -28.67 -17.29
C LYS A 314 27.32 -27.82 -17.18
N LYS A 315 28.34 -28.34 -16.52
CA LYS A 315 29.64 -27.65 -16.25
C LYS A 315 30.47 -27.32 -17.49
N ASP A 316 29.84 -27.12 -18.63
CA ASP A 316 30.52 -26.85 -19.89
C ASP A 316 30.18 -25.42 -20.37
N GLY A 317 31.05 -24.48 -20.08
CA GLY A 317 31.08 -23.17 -20.71
C GLY A 317 30.57 -22.00 -19.86
N ALA A 318 31.44 -21.05 -19.74
CA ALA A 318 31.34 -19.70 -19.19
C ALA A 318 29.93 -19.26 -18.68
N ALA A 319 29.79 -19.16 -17.39
CA ALA A 319 28.63 -18.55 -16.75
C ALA A 319 28.48 -17.09 -17.18
N MET A 320 27.32 -16.74 -17.78
CA MET A 320 26.92 -15.35 -17.94
C MET A 320 26.64 -14.76 -16.55
N PRO A 321 27.13 -13.56 -16.23
CA PRO A 321 26.78 -12.90 -14.97
C PRO A 321 25.32 -12.46 -15.03
N GLY A 322 24.48 -12.97 -14.15
CA GLY A 322 23.13 -12.44 -13.97
C GLY A 322 21.98 -13.42 -13.76
N SER A 323 22.22 -14.69 -13.42
CA SER A 323 21.12 -15.60 -13.06
C SER A 323 21.05 -15.82 -11.55
N PRO A 324 19.95 -15.46 -10.84
CA PRO A 324 19.85 -15.57 -9.39
C PRO A 324 19.51 -16.95 -8.85
N ALA A 325 19.57 -18.01 -9.64
CA ALA A 325 19.13 -19.35 -9.26
C ALA A 325 20.25 -20.32 -8.88
N ALA A 326 21.32 -19.85 -8.24
CA ALA A 326 22.39 -20.75 -7.78
C ALA A 326 22.47 -20.80 -6.26
N ASN A 327 22.08 -21.95 -5.70
CA ASN A 327 22.51 -22.47 -4.40
C ASN A 327 22.28 -21.65 -3.13
N ARG A 328 21.05 -21.63 -2.63
CA ARG A 328 20.74 -21.18 -1.26
C ARG A 328 21.17 -22.16 -0.15
N HIS A 329 21.84 -23.28 -0.44
CA HIS A 329 22.15 -24.31 0.56
C HIS A 329 23.62 -24.67 0.72
N GLU A 330 24.56 -24.01 0.03
CA GLU A 330 25.97 -24.11 0.43
C GLU A 330 26.26 -23.06 1.49
N VAL A 331 26.15 -23.45 2.75
CA VAL A 331 26.78 -22.68 3.83
C VAL A 331 28.27 -22.59 3.53
N PRO A 332 28.84 -21.37 3.40
CA PRO A 332 30.30 -21.25 3.16
C PRO A 332 31.07 -22.01 4.24
N SER A 333 32.06 -22.80 3.85
CA SER A 333 32.85 -23.53 4.82
C SER A 333 33.51 -22.53 5.79
N PRO A 334 33.77 -22.92 7.05
CA PRO A 334 34.43 -22.04 8.03
C PRO A 334 35.73 -21.40 7.53
N GLN A 335 36.41 -22.04 6.58
CA GLN A 335 37.61 -21.51 5.94
C GLN A 335 37.36 -20.34 4.99
N ASN A 336 36.16 -20.30 4.33
CA ASN A 336 35.77 -19.20 3.45
C ASN A 336 35.27 -17.98 4.22
N LEU A 337 34.66 -18.17 5.41
CA LEU A 337 34.28 -17.07 6.29
C LEU A 337 35.49 -16.36 6.93
N ALA A 338 36.59 -17.07 7.20
CA ALA A 338 37.79 -16.47 7.74
C ALA A 338 38.54 -15.56 6.74
N ALA A 339 38.31 -15.73 5.44
CA ALA A 339 38.93 -14.91 4.39
C ALA A 339 38.23 -13.55 4.21
N LEU A 340 36.94 -13.40 4.59
CA LEU A 340 36.16 -12.16 4.48
C LEU A 340 36.41 -11.18 5.63
N GLY A 341 36.99 -11.62 6.73
CA GLY A 341 37.23 -10.80 7.93
C GLY A 341 38.63 -10.08 7.95
N ARG A 342 39.36 -10.04 6.86
CA ARG A 342 40.72 -9.39 6.77
C ARG A 342 40.83 -8.41 5.60
N ARG A 343 39.84 -7.49 5.48
CA ARG A 343 40.06 -6.27 4.69
C ARG A 343 39.55 -5.07 5.44
#